data_0d7bbbac098310beb31f9aa9c2a3d16a
#
_entry.id   0d7bbbac098310beb31f9aa9c2a3d16a
#
_cell.length_a   1.000
_cell.length_b   1.000
_cell.length_c   1.000
_cell.angle_alpha   90.00
_cell.angle_beta   90.00
_cell.angle_gamma   90.00
#
_symmetry.space_group_name_H-M   'P 1'
#
loop_
_entity.id
_entity.type
_entity.pdbx_description
1 polymer ?
#
loop_
_entity_poly.entity_id
_entity_poly.type
_entity_poly.pdbx_seq_one_letter_code
_entity_poly.pdbx_strand_id
1 'polypeptide(L)'
;MTSVTFAQFSVETHDGDPILDGSTWTFNIYGLGIAELPFWVNNESATEEIYMKIEFVSAVNGDGSGVQLCFGLCYLDLVFGASYPPGTEVVTIQPGENQGFPGDHIANFVDGGGNPIEYVFRFYQVDASGNPTGEDLSMTYRYDPNLSVGDNAPAVALLQNLVSTQLKLRTQERMTLSLYDLQGKKVGQYSLSEGDQSVDLTHLSASMYMAVMQNDAGQQKTFKIVKR
;
A
#
# COMPACT_ATOMS: atom_id res chain seq x y z
N MET A 1 8.37 -5.66 -42.94
CA MET A 1 8.84 -6.12 -41.61
C MET A 1 8.24 -5.18 -40.60
N THR A 2 7.29 -5.64 -39.81
CA THR A 2 6.74 -4.86 -38.67
C THR A 2 7.76 -4.96 -37.54
N SER A 3 8.46 -3.89 -37.29
CA SER A 3 9.30 -3.76 -36.11
C SER A 3 8.37 -3.74 -34.90
N VAL A 4 8.47 -4.74 -34.05
CA VAL A 4 7.86 -4.72 -32.72
C VAL A 4 8.73 -3.79 -31.89
N THR A 5 8.27 -2.59 -31.65
CA THR A 5 8.91 -1.66 -30.72
C THR A 5 8.56 -2.17 -29.30
N PHE A 6 9.51 -2.69 -28.58
CA PHE A 6 9.36 -2.90 -27.14
C PHE A 6 9.53 -1.56 -26.43
N ALA A 7 8.80 -1.33 -25.34
CA ALA A 7 9.01 -0.18 -24.51
C ALA A 7 10.49 -0.13 -24.10
N GLN A 8 11.12 1.05 -24.21
CA GLN A 8 12.54 1.21 -23.85
C GLN A 8 12.77 1.24 -22.35
N PHE A 9 11.70 1.44 -21.55
CA PHE A 9 11.78 1.41 -20.09
C PHE A 9 10.60 0.68 -19.47
N SER A 10 10.80 0.21 -18.26
CA SER A 10 9.74 -0.29 -17.37
C SER A 10 9.86 0.37 -15.99
N VAL A 11 8.76 0.30 -15.22
CA VAL A 11 8.73 0.79 -13.84
C VAL A 11 8.22 -0.32 -12.95
N GLU A 12 8.90 -0.55 -11.82
CA GLU A 12 8.50 -1.55 -10.83
C GLU A 12 8.74 -1.05 -9.41
N THR A 13 8.11 -1.68 -8.42
CA THR A 13 8.42 -1.43 -7.01
C THR A 13 9.78 -2.04 -6.65
N HIS A 14 10.32 -1.69 -5.47
CA HIS A 14 11.53 -2.34 -4.97
C HIS A 14 11.35 -3.86 -4.68
N ASP A 15 10.10 -4.32 -4.54
CA ASP A 15 9.77 -5.75 -4.37
C ASP A 15 9.62 -6.48 -5.72
N GLY A 16 9.74 -5.76 -6.85
CA GLY A 16 9.66 -6.30 -8.21
C GLY A 16 8.23 -6.36 -8.77
N ASP A 17 7.25 -5.73 -8.12
CA ASP A 17 5.90 -5.65 -8.65
C ASP A 17 5.83 -4.59 -9.75
N PRO A 18 5.34 -4.91 -10.98
CA PRO A 18 5.33 -3.97 -12.08
C PRO A 18 4.33 -2.83 -11.85
N ILE A 19 4.77 -1.60 -12.07
CA ILE A 19 3.92 -0.41 -12.14
C ILE A 19 3.53 -0.22 -13.59
N LEU A 20 2.29 -0.58 -13.92
CA LEU A 20 1.78 -0.57 -15.28
C LEU A 20 1.11 0.76 -15.63
N ASP A 21 1.04 1.08 -16.92
CA ASP A 21 0.29 2.25 -17.40
C ASP A 21 -1.17 2.18 -16.96
N GLY A 22 -1.69 3.28 -16.42
CA GLY A 22 -3.03 3.39 -15.84
C GLY A 22 -3.21 2.70 -14.48
N SER A 23 -2.16 2.11 -13.88
CA SER A 23 -2.27 1.45 -12.56
C SER A 23 -2.52 2.44 -11.43
N THR A 24 -3.17 1.94 -10.36
CA THR A 24 -3.39 2.70 -9.13
C THR A 24 -2.80 1.95 -7.93
N TRP A 25 -1.93 2.63 -7.19
CA TRP A 25 -1.33 2.15 -5.95
C TRP A 25 -1.96 2.86 -4.77
N THR A 26 -2.60 2.10 -3.88
CA THR A 26 -3.45 2.67 -2.84
C THR A 26 -2.91 2.41 -1.45
N PHE A 27 -2.88 3.47 -0.62
CA PHE A 27 -2.45 3.47 0.77
C PHE A 27 -3.59 3.98 1.65
N ASN A 28 -3.76 3.39 2.84
CA ASN A 28 -4.77 3.82 3.83
C ASN A 28 -4.20 4.68 4.96
N ILE A 29 -2.90 4.94 4.91
CA ILE A 29 -2.13 5.77 5.83
C ILE A 29 -1.31 6.77 5.02
N TYR A 30 -0.75 7.78 5.67
CA TYR A 30 0.17 8.76 5.07
C TYR A 30 1.44 8.87 5.91
N GLY A 31 2.52 9.43 5.34
CA GLY A 31 3.83 9.60 5.97
C GLY A 31 4.91 8.64 5.46
N LEU A 32 6.16 8.98 5.76
CA LEU A 32 7.34 8.21 5.36
C LEU A 32 7.39 6.82 6.00
N GLY A 33 7.94 5.85 5.27
CA GLY A 33 8.21 4.49 5.71
C GLY A 33 7.02 3.56 5.72
N ILE A 34 5.79 4.08 5.61
CA ILE A 34 4.55 3.28 5.66
C ILE A 34 3.59 3.56 4.49
N ALA A 35 3.70 4.71 3.86
CA ALA A 35 2.93 5.13 2.70
C ALA A 35 3.86 5.62 1.59
N GLU A 36 5.01 5.02 1.47
CA GLU A 36 5.94 5.20 0.37
C GLU A 36 5.64 4.20 -0.73
N LEU A 37 5.66 4.66 -1.96
CA LEU A 37 5.75 3.82 -3.14
C LEU A 37 7.18 3.89 -3.65
N PRO A 38 8.08 3.01 -3.20
CA PRO A 38 9.44 2.96 -3.70
C PRO A 38 9.43 2.33 -5.10
N PHE A 39 10.25 2.84 -6.02
CA PHE A 39 10.25 2.36 -7.39
C PHE A 39 11.62 2.32 -8.03
N TRP A 40 11.76 1.43 -9.02
CA TRP A 40 12.83 1.40 -10.00
C TRP A 40 12.28 1.77 -11.37
N VAL A 41 13.04 2.58 -12.11
CA VAL A 41 12.87 2.78 -13.54
C VAL A 41 13.99 2.01 -14.22
N ASN A 42 13.65 0.98 -14.97
CA ASN A 42 14.59 0.11 -15.65
C ASN A 42 14.77 0.53 -17.10
N ASN A 43 16.00 0.56 -17.58
CA ASN A 43 16.31 0.71 -18.98
C ASN A 43 16.33 -0.69 -19.64
N GLU A 44 15.34 -0.96 -20.48
CA GLU A 44 15.20 -2.25 -21.18
C GLU A 44 16.06 -2.35 -22.44
N SER A 45 16.73 -1.26 -22.83
CA SER A 45 17.70 -1.28 -23.93
C SER A 45 18.99 -1.99 -23.52
N ALA A 46 19.47 -2.88 -24.36
CA ALA A 46 20.77 -3.53 -24.15
C ALA A 46 21.98 -2.67 -24.56
N THR A 47 21.75 -1.57 -25.28
CA THR A 47 22.84 -0.84 -25.96
C THR A 47 22.79 0.67 -25.81
N GLU A 48 21.63 1.24 -25.45
CA GLU A 48 21.43 2.69 -25.43
C GLU A 48 21.05 3.16 -24.03
N GLU A 49 21.67 4.23 -23.57
CA GLU A 49 21.25 4.93 -22.35
C GLU A 49 19.93 5.65 -22.60
N ILE A 50 19.10 5.79 -21.56
CA ILE A 50 17.88 6.57 -21.60
C ILE A 50 17.92 7.72 -20.61
N TYR A 51 17.17 8.77 -20.93
CA TYR A 51 17.01 9.94 -20.08
C TYR A 51 15.55 10.03 -19.66
N MET A 52 15.31 10.16 -18.35
CA MET A 52 13.97 10.07 -17.80
C MET A 52 13.61 11.28 -16.97
N LYS A 53 12.31 11.59 -16.97
CA LYS A 53 11.68 12.57 -16.08
C LYS A 53 10.35 12.01 -15.57
N ILE A 54 9.88 12.58 -14.46
CA ILE A 54 8.56 12.30 -13.93
C ILE A 54 7.77 13.62 -13.85
N GLU A 55 6.60 13.66 -14.48
CA GLU A 55 5.68 14.80 -14.41
C GLU A 55 4.63 14.55 -13.32
N PHE A 56 4.35 15.57 -12.51
CA PHE A 56 3.20 15.60 -11.63
C PHE A 56 2.00 16.18 -12.41
N VAL A 57 1.16 15.29 -12.95
CA VAL A 57 0.14 15.63 -13.94
C VAL A 57 -1.05 16.31 -13.30
N SER A 58 -1.62 15.72 -12.27
CA SER A 58 -2.86 16.21 -11.64
C SER A 58 -3.06 15.61 -10.25
N ALA A 59 -3.99 16.18 -9.48
CA ALA A 59 -4.48 15.62 -8.24
C ALA A 59 -5.99 15.80 -8.09
N VAL A 60 -6.59 14.93 -7.28
CA VAL A 60 -7.95 15.03 -6.77
C VAL A 60 -7.87 15.18 -5.26
N ASN A 61 -8.58 16.17 -4.70
CA ASN A 61 -8.55 16.52 -3.27
C ASN A 61 -7.15 16.85 -2.71
N GLY A 62 -6.25 17.31 -3.57
CA GLY A 62 -4.90 17.74 -3.21
C GLY A 62 -4.44 18.83 -4.17
N ASP A 63 -3.40 19.57 -3.78
CA ASP A 63 -2.81 20.65 -4.55
C ASP A 63 -1.30 20.47 -4.80
N GLY A 64 -0.76 19.31 -4.39
CA GLY A 64 0.67 18.99 -4.47
C GLY A 64 1.45 19.36 -3.21
N SER A 65 0.88 20.14 -2.29
CA SER A 65 1.50 20.37 -0.98
C SER A 65 1.56 19.08 -0.18
N GLY A 66 2.68 18.85 0.52
CA GLY A 66 2.91 17.63 1.29
C GLY A 66 3.04 16.35 0.43
N VAL A 67 3.31 16.47 -0.86
CA VAL A 67 3.71 15.34 -1.72
C VAL A 67 5.20 15.38 -1.92
N GLN A 68 5.85 14.25 -1.71
CA GLN A 68 7.27 14.07 -2.01
C GLN A 68 7.44 13.13 -3.20
N LEU A 69 8.27 13.54 -4.13
CA LEU A 69 8.82 12.70 -5.19
C LEU A 69 10.35 12.72 -5.06
N CYS A 70 10.93 11.56 -4.85
CA CYS A 70 12.37 11.36 -4.99
C CYS A 70 12.63 10.64 -6.31
N PHE A 71 13.42 11.27 -7.19
CA PHE A 71 13.90 10.71 -8.44
C PHE A 71 15.28 11.29 -8.73
N GLY A 72 16.31 10.59 -8.28
CA GLY A 72 17.67 11.07 -8.20
C GLY A 72 17.88 12.10 -7.08
N LEU A 73 17.01 13.09 -6.99
CA LEU A 73 16.88 14.05 -5.89
C LEU A 73 15.45 14.03 -5.35
N CYS A 74 15.28 14.53 -4.12
CA CYS A 74 13.94 14.62 -3.52
C CYS A 74 13.36 16.03 -3.69
N TYR A 75 12.11 16.08 -4.10
CA TYR A 75 11.29 17.28 -4.28
C TYR A 75 10.08 17.20 -3.38
N LEU A 76 9.78 18.27 -2.68
CA LEU A 76 8.62 18.41 -1.80
C LEU A 76 7.72 19.53 -2.32
N ASP A 77 6.42 19.44 -2.05
CA ASP A 77 5.44 20.40 -2.51
C ASP A 77 5.44 20.57 -4.04
N LEU A 78 4.94 19.52 -4.70
CA LEU A 78 4.99 19.41 -6.15
C LEU A 78 4.02 20.37 -6.84
N VAL A 79 4.38 20.83 -8.04
CA VAL A 79 3.59 21.75 -8.85
C VAL A 79 2.96 21.02 -10.04
N PHE A 80 1.66 21.25 -10.29
CA PHE A 80 0.96 20.66 -11.43
C PHE A 80 1.62 20.99 -12.76
N GLY A 81 1.80 19.97 -13.61
CA GLY A 81 2.42 20.07 -14.91
C GLY A 81 3.93 20.28 -14.86
N ALA A 82 4.52 20.34 -13.66
CA ALA A 82 5.98 20.37 -13.54
C ALA A 82 6.57 18.98 -13.65
N SER A 83 7.78 18.93 -14.24
CA SER A 83 8.55 17.71 -14.39
C SER A 83 9.79 17.73 -13.52
N TYR A 84 10.15 16.55 -13.03
CA TYR A 84 11.25 16.33 -12.11
C TYR A 84 12.22 15.29 -12.68
N PRO A 85 13.53 15.59 -12.71
CA PRO A 85 14.20 16.84 -12.33
C PRO A 85 13.68 18.05 -13.10
N PRO A 86 13.73 19.29 -12.52
CA PRO A 86 13.24 20.49 -13.18
C PRO A 86 14.19 20.98 -14.30
N GLY A 87 13.69 21.87 -15.15
CA GLY A 87 14.49 22.48 -16.23
C GLY A 87 14.98 21.47 -17.25
N THR A 88 16.25 21.54 -17.63
CA THR A 88 16.92 20.63 -18.57
C THR A 88 17.59 19.43 -17.90
N GLU A 89 17.57 19.34 -16.57
CA GLU A 89 18.12 18.19 -15.84
C GLU A 89 17.33 16.93 -16.12
N VAL A 90 18.02 15.79 -16.18
CA VAL A 90 17.45 14.48 -16.48
C VAL A 90 18.08 13.42 -15.58
N VAL A 91 17.37 12.33 -15.33
CA VAL A 91 17.96 11.12 -14.75
C VAL A 91 18.41 10.22 -15.90
N THR A 92 19.72 9.92 -15.93
CA THR A 92 20.32 9.05 -16.95
C THR A 92 20.38 7.62 -16.43
N ILE A 93 19.91 6.66 -17.22
CA ILE A 93 19.92 5.24 -16.86
C ILE A 93 20.69 4.48 -17.94
N GLN A 94 21.73 3.76 -17.53
CA GLN A 94 22.60 3.02 -18.42
C GLN A 94 21.90 1.78 -19.00
N PRO A 95 22.33 1.24 -20.14
CA PRO A 95 21.73 0.07 -20.77
C PRO A 95 21.65 -1.13 -19.81
N GLY A 96 20.43 -1.70 -19.66
CA GLY A 96 20.18 -2.86 -18.81
C GLY A 96 20.26 -2.60 -17.30
N GLU A 97 20.32 -1.34 -16.89
CA GLU A 97 20.37 -0.92 -15.48
C GLU A 97 19.10 -0.18 -15.08
N ASN A 98 18.93 0.06 -13.79
CA ASN A 98 17.98 1.02 -13.25
C ASN A 98 18.69 2.32 -12.85
N GLN A 99 17.96 3.33 -12.35
CA GLN A 99 18.53 4.62 -11.97
C GLN A 99 19.50 4.56 -10.79
N GLY A 100 19.60 3.45 -10.07
CA GLY A 100 20.59 3.21 -9.01
C GLY A 100 20.40 3.99 -7.71
N PHE A 101 19.25 4.66 -7.51
CA PHE A 101 18.95 5.45 -6.31
C PHE A 101 17.91 4.73 -5.44
N PRO A 102 18.31 3.91 -4.45
CA PRO A 102 17.39 3.10 -3.65
C PRO A 102 16.47 3.92 -2.74
N GLY A 103 16.64 5.25 -2.70
CA GLY A 103 15.75 6.17 -1.99
C GLY A 103 14.66 6.79 -2.86
N ASP A 104 14.57 6.41 -4.15
CA ASP A 104 13.55 6.97 -5.05
C ASP A 104 12.15 6.40 -4.69
N HIS A 105 11.20 7.32 -4.51
CA HIS A 105 9.85 6.99 -4.08
C HIS A 105 8.85 8.13 -4.32
N ILE A 106 7.56 7.80 -4.21
CA ILE A 106 6.47 8.76 -4.06
C ILE A 106 5.89 8.59 -2.66
N ALA A 107 5.68 9.69 -1.92
CA ALA A 107 5.06 9.69 -0.60
C ALA A 107 4.09 10.84 -0.41
N ASN A 108 3.04 10.61 0.38
CA ASN A 108 2.05 11.60 0.77
C ASN A 108 2.15 11.90 2.28
N PHE A 109 2.16 13.18 2.66
CA PHE A 109 2.24 13.65 4.06
C PHE A 109 0.96 14.32 4.56
N VAL A 110 -0.10 14.35 3.76
CA VAL A 110 -1.37 14.99 4.12
C VAL A 110 -2.50 13.99 4.21
N ASP A 111 -3.45 14.24 5.11
CA ASP A 111 -4.58 13.34 5.39
C ASP A 111 -5.82 13.61 4.54
N GLY A 112 -5.79 14.62 3.68
CA GLY A 112 -6.92 15.00 2.82
C GLY A 112 -8.21 15.41 3.54
N GLY A 113 -8.13 15.69 4.85
CA GLY A 113 -9.32 16.02 5.65
C GLY A 113 -10.31 14.84 5.74
N GLY A 114 -9.82 13.61 5.73
CA GLY A 114 -10.62 12.38 5.76
C GLY A 114 -11.21 11.96 4.42
N ASN A 115 -10.82 12.62 3.32
CA ASN A 115 -11.24 12.24 1.97
C ASN A 115 -10.10 11.56 1.21
N PRO A 116 -10.40 10.66 0.26
CA PRO A 116 -9.39 10.12 -0.63
C PRO A 116 -8.69 11.22 -1.43
N ILE A 117 -7.37 11.07 -1.59
CA ILE A 117 -6.53 11.92 -2.43
C ILE A 117 -5.95 11.06 -3.54
N GLU A 118 -5.90 11.58 -4.76
CA GLU A 118 -5.24 10.94 -5.88
C GLU A 118 -4.22 11.89 -6.48
N TYR A 119 -3.04 11.35 -6.79
CA TYR A 119 -1.95 12.04 -7.47
C TYR A 119 -1.56 11.25 -8.70
N VAL A 120 -1.62 11.88 -9.88
CA VAL A 120 -1.24 11.25 -11.15
C VAL A 120 0.16 11.66 -11.51
N PHE A 121 1.01 10.67 -11.72
CA PHE A 121 2.40 10.82 -12.17
C PHE A 121 2.57 10.20 -13.55
N ARG A 122 3.36 10.86 -14.40
CA ARG A 122 3.76 10.36 -15.71
C ARG A 122 5.27 10.21 -15.75
N PHE A 123 5.74 8.99 -15.89
CA PHE A 123 7.12 8.65 -16.20
C PHE A 123 7.29 8.73 -17.71
N TYR A 124 8.28 9.45 -18.19
CA TYR A 124 8.44 9.61 -19.63
C TYR A 124 9.90 9.82 -20.03
N GLN A 125 10.20 9.32 -21.22
CA GLN A 125 11.52 9.41 -21.81
C GLN A 125 11.71 10.77 -22.48
N VAL A 126 12.91 11.30 -22.34
CA VAL A 126 13.35 12.57 -22.92
C VAL A 126 14.68 12.38 -23.66
N ASP A 127 15.09 13.38 -24.45
CA ASP A 127 16.46 13.49 -24.93
C ASP A 127 17.40 14.08 -23.86
N ALA A 128 18.69 14.11 -24.13
CA ALA A 128 19.70 14.68 -23.23
C ALA A 128 19.49 16.18 -22.90
N SER A 129 18.60 16.87 -23.62
CA SER A 129 18.23 18.28 -23.40
C SER A 129 16.90 18.40 -22.63
N GLY A 130 16.26 17.27 -22.26
CA GLY A 130 15.02 17.23 -21.53
C GLY A 130 13.75 17.36 -22.38
N ASN A 131 13.84 17.23 -23.72
CA ASN A 131 12.67 17.25 -24.59
C ASN A 131 12.04 15.84 -24.70
N PRO A 132 10.70 15.70 -24.63
CA PRO A 132 10.04 14.40 -24.73
C PRO A 132 10.37 13.66 -26.04
N THR A 133 10.64 12.36 -25.96
CA THR A 133 10.98 11.50 -27.10
C THR A 133 9.91 10.48 -27.49
N GLY A 134 8.85 10.32 -26.67
CA GLY A 134 7.62 9.68 -27.07
C GLY A 134 7.08 8.57 -26.20
N GLU A 135 7.89 7.79 -25.49
CA GLU A 135 7.37 6.74 -24.60
C GLU A 135 7.05 7.30 -23.19
N ASP A 136 5.89 6.93 -22.68
CA ASP A 136 5.47 7.30 -21.33
C ASP A 136 4.64 6.19 -20.66
N LEU A 137 4.52 6.31 -19.33
CA LEU A 137 3.70 5.48 -18.46
C LEU A 137 3.10 6.39 -17.40
N SER A 138 1.78 6.34 -17.23
CA SER A 138 1.09 7.10 -16.18
C SER A 138 0.57 6.17 -15.09
N MET A 139 0.68 6.59 -13.85
CA MET A 139 0.14 5.87 -12.71
C MET A 139 -0.50 6.82 -11.70
N THR A 140 -1.35 6.27 -10.84
CA THR A 140 -2.01 7.01 -9.76
C THR A 140 -1.50 6.49 -8.40
N TYR A 141 -0.93 7.39 -7.61
CA TYR A 141 -0.76 7.19 -6.17
C TYR A 141 -2.06 7.65 -5.50
N ARG A 142 -2.73 6.76 -4.77
CA ARG A 142 -3.98 7.04 -4.07
C ARG A 142 -3.79 6.87 -2.55
N TYR A 143 -4.11 7.90 -1.80
CA TYR A 143 -4.38 7.79 -0.38
C TYR A 143 -5.90 7.69 -0.17
N ASP A 144 -6.35 6.67 0.55
CA ASP A 144 -7.76 6.50 0.90
C ASP A 144 -7.89 6.10 2.37
N PRO A 145 -8.24 7.04 3.27
CA PRO A 145 -8.38 6.76 4.69
C PRO A 145 -9.48 5.74 4.98
N ASN A 146 -10.42 5.54 4.05
CA ASN A 146 -11.56 4.62 4.20
C ASN A 146 -11.24 3.19 3.73
N LEU A 147 -10.07 2.95 3.14
CA LEU A 147 -9.58 1.61 2.80
C LEU A 147 -9.13 0.79 4.01
N SER A 148 -9.19 1.35 5.19
CA SER A 148 -8.94 0.60 6.40
C SER A 148 -10.02 -0.47 6.55
N VAL A 149 -9.62 -1.74 6.59
CA VAL A 149 -10.48 -2.88 6.96
C VAL A 149 -11.09 -2.66 8.36
N GLY A 150 -10.78 -1.53 9.02
CA GLY A 150 -11.21 -1.14 10.35
C GLY A 150 -12.67 -0.72 10.46
N ASP A 151 -13.23 -0.04 9.45
CA ASP A 151 -14.60 0.48 9.55
C ASP A 151 -15.69 -0.58 9.32
N ASN A 152 -15.30 -1.75 8.80
CA ASN A 152 -16.16 -2.93 8.69
C ASN A 152 -15.78 -4.05 9.66
N ALA A 153 -14.85 -3.84 10.57
CA ALA A 153 -14.52 -4.84 11.57
C ALA A 153 -15.59 -4.82 12.68
N PRO A 154 -16.12 -5.99 13.10
CA PRO A 154 -17.10 -6.02 14.16
C PRO A 154 -16.57 -5.36 15.45
N ALA A 155 -17.43 -4.63 16.13
CA ALA A 155 -17.10 -3.89 17.34
C ALA A 155 -16.89 -4.86 18.51
N VAL A 156 -15.70 -5.42 18.61
CA VAL A 156 -15.27 -6.34 19.66
C VAL A 156 -13.93 -5.94 20.25
N ALA A 157 -13.85 -5.93 21.57
CA ALA A 157 -12.63 -5.77 22.33
C ALA A 157 -12.26 -7.06 23.07
N LEU A 158 -11.06 -7.55 22.84
CA LEU A 158 -10.49 -8.65 23.62
C LEU A 158 -9.92 -8.05 24.91
N LEU A 159 -10.44 -8.46 26.07
CA LEU A 159 -9.99 -7.93 27.36
C LEU A 159 -8.69 -8.56 27.84
N GLN A 160 -8.37 -9.75 27.33
CA GLN A 160 -7.09 -10.43 27.58
C GLN A 160 -6.76 -11.42 26.45
N ASN A 161 -5.51 -11.50 26.05
CA ASN A 161 -5.02 -12.45 25.03
C ASN A 161 -4.29 -13.66 25.64
N LEU A 162 -4.02 -13.62 26.94
CA LEU A 162 -3.40 -14.70 27.71
C LEU A 162 -4.46 -15.30 28.63
N VAL A 163 -4.88 -16.53 28.36
CA VAL A 163 -6.01 -17.20 29.00
C VAL A 163 -5.59 -18.47 29.70
N SER A 164 -6.12 -18.69 30.91
CA SER A 164 -5.96 -19.98 31.63
C SER A 164 -7.22 -20.84 31.54
N THR A 165 -8.37 -20.30 31.88
CA THR A 165 -9.66 -21.06 31.88
C THR A 165 -10.72 -20.39 31.04
N GLN A 166 -10.78 -19.06 31.01
CA GLN A 166 -11.84 -18.29 30.38
C GLN A 166 -11.26 -17.18 29.50
N LEU A 167 -11.79 -17.05 28.29
CA LEU A 167 -11.56 -15.93 27.41
C LEU A 167 -12.61 -14.85 27.72
N LYS A 168 -12.13 -13.68 28.13
CA LYS A 168 -12.97 -12.50 28.41
C LYS A 168 -12.89 -11.51 27.26
N LEU A 169 -14.06 -11.08 26.79
CA LEU A 169 -14.20 -10.14 25.70
C LEU A 169 -15.46 -9.29 25.86
N ARG A 170 -15.51 -8.17 25.14
CA ARG A 170 -16.70 -7.31 25.11
C ARG A 170 -17.11 -7.14 23.64
N THR A 171 -18.41 -7.37 23.37
CA THR A 171 -19.01 -7.17 22.06
C THR A 171 -20.07 -6.07 22.14
N GLN A 172 -20.24 -5.32 21.04
CA GLN A 172 -21.29 -4.32 20.91
C GLN A 172 -22.51 -4.82 20.11
N GLU A 173 -22.44 -6.05 19.63
CA GLU A 173 -23.47 -6.70 18.83
C GLU A 173 -23.38 -8.23 18.97
N ARG A 174 -24.37 -8.95 18.43
CA ARG A 174 -24.31 -10.41 18.39
C ARG A 174 -23.20 -10.88 17.46
N MET A 175 -22.41 -11.86 17.91
CA MET A 175 -21.29 -12.42 17.16
C MET A 175 -21.17 -13.93 17.32
N THR A 176 -20.48 -14.53 16.36
CA THR A 176 -19.99 -15.92 16.45
C THR A 176 -18.48 -15.89 16.65
N LEU A 177 -17.98 -16.50 17.71
CA LEU A 177 -16.56 -16.78 17.91
C LEU A 177 -16.24 -18.18 17.40
N SER A 178 -15.30 -18.30 16.47
CA SER A 178 -14.71 -19.56 16.03
C SER A 178 -13.24 -19.62 16.46
N LEU A 179 -12.85 -20.73 17.10
CA LEU A 179 -11.46 -20.96 17.50
C LEU A 179 -10.81 -21.99 16.59
N TYR A 180 -9.58 -21.69 16.16
CA TYR A 180 -8.77 -22.56 15.31
C TYR A 180 -7.42 -22.82 15.97
N ASP A 181 -6.91 -24.04 15.85
CA ASP A 181 -5.54 -24.37 16.22
C ASP A 181 -4.54 -23.88 15.15
N LEU A 182 -3.24 -24.12 15.38
CA LEU A 182 -2.18 -23.70 14.46
C LEU A 182 -2.19 -24.45 13.11
N GLN A 183 -2.92 -25.56 13.01
CA GLN A 183 -3.11 -26.31 11.78
C GLN A 183 -4.37 -25.84 11.01
N GLY A 184 -5.07 -24.81 11.51
CA GLY A 184 -6.29 -24.30 10.90
C GLY A 184 -7.54 -25.14 11.18
N LYS A 185 -7.46 -26.14 12.06
CA LYS A 185 -8.60 -26.96 12.46
C LYS A 185 -9.47 -26.18 13.45
N LYS A 186 -10.78 -26.10 13.19
CA LYS A 186 -11.74 -25.53 14.14
C LYS A 186 -11.86 -26.41 15.38
N VAL A 187 -11.57 -25.83 16.55
CA VAL A 187 -11.58 -26.51 17.86
C VAL A 187 -12.71 -26.02 18.77
N GLY A 188 -13.42 -24.95 18.40
CA GLY A 188 -14.57 -24.44 19.14
C GLY A 188 -15.38 -23.43 18.35
N GLN A 189 -16.67 -23.31 18.69
CA GLN A 189 -17.56 -22.27 18.14
C GLN A 189 -18.55 -21.87 19.23
N TYR A 190 -18.75 -20.56 19.43
CA TYR A 190 -19.56 -19.98 20.49
C TYR A 190 -20.38 -18.82 19.94
N SER A 191 -21.67 -18.77 20.32
CA SER A 191 -22.51 -17.60 20.06
C SER A 191 -22.38 -16.62 21.21
N LEU A 192 -22.13 -15.36 20.90
CA LEU A 192 -21.93 -14.27 21.84
C LEU A 192 -23.05 -13.24 21.68
N SER A 193 -23.59 -12.77 22.80
CA SER A 193 -24.54 -11.66 22.84
C SER A 193 -23.77 -10.34 23.02
N GLU A 194 -24.44 -9.21 22.86
CA GLU A 194 -23.90 -7.89 23.21
C GLU A 194 -23.50 -7.83 24.69
N GLY A 195 -22.44 -7.08 24.99
CA GLY A 195 -21.92 -6.84 26.34
C GLY A 195 -20.66 -7.66 26.67
N ASP A 196 -20.40 -7.78 27.98
CA ASP A 196 -19.27 -8.54 28.50
C ASP A 196 -19.57 -10.05 28.42
N GLN A 197 -18.64 -10.77 27.80
CA GLN A 197 -18.74 -12.20 27.56
C GLN A 197 -17.57 -12.95 28.21
N SER A 198 -17.83 -14.18 28.62
CA SER A 198 -16.83 -15.11 29.15
C SER A 198 -17.02 -16.47 28.53
N VAL A 199 -16.04 -16.96 27.80
CA VAL A 199 -16.06 -18.25 27.09
C VAL A 199 -15.14 -19.21 27.83
N ASP A 200 -15.68 -20.35 28.24
CA ASP A 200 -14.93 -21.43 28.88
C ASP A 200 -14.05 -22.16 27.87
N LEU A 201 -12.74 -22.14 28.12
CA LEU A 201 -11.71 -22.80 27.33
C LEU A 201 -10.96 -23.91 28.11
N THR A 202 -11.50 -24.38 29.24
CA THR A 202 -10.85 -25.41 30.08
C THR A 202 -10.58 -26.72 29.35
N HIS A 203 -11.41 -27.03 28.34
CA HIS A 203 -11.31 -28.22 27.50
C HIS A 203 -10.19 -28.13 26.45
N LEU A 204 -9.60 -26.95 26.22
CA LEU A 204 -8.51 -26.77 25.27
C LEU A 204 -7.16 -26.97 25.94
N SER A 205 -6.23 -27.58 25.22
CA SER A 205 -4.83 -27.76 25.64
C SER A 205 -4.10 -26.41 25.69
N ALA A 206 -3.01 -26.34 26.47
CA ALA A 206 -2.12 -25.18 26.45
C ALA A 206 -1.46 -25.07 25.05
N SER A 207 -1.80 -24.00 24.33
CA SER A 207 -1.34 -23.70 22.97
C SER A 207 -1.75 -22.30 22.55
N MET A 208 -1.33 -21.93 21.35
CA MET A 208 -1.79 -20.73 20.65
C MET A 208 -3.00 -21.09 19.77
N TYR A 209 -4.00 -20.19 19.75
CA TYR A 209 -5.20 -20.31 18.95
C TYR A 209 -5.49 -19.01 18.20
N MET A 210 -6.13 -19.13 17.04
CA MET A 210 -6.70 -18.01 16.31
C MET A 210 -8.18 -17.92 16.63
N ALA A 211 -8.61 -16.79 17.17
CA ALA A 211 -10.00 -16.48 17.51
C ALA A 211 -10.57 -15.59 16.39
N VAL A 212 -11.49 -16.12 15.60
CA VAL A 212 -12.19 -15.40 14.53
C VAL A 212 -13.57 -15.03 15.02
N MET A 213 -13.83 -13.73 15.13
CA MET A 213 -15.11 -13.15 15.50
C MET A 213 -15.85 -12.73 14.24
N GLN A 214 -17.11 -13.13 14.09
CA GLN A 214 -17.94 -12.78 12.94
C GLN A 214 -19.31 -12.29 13.42
N ASN A 215 -19.78 -11.15 12.91
CA ASN A 215 -21.13 -10.65 13.14
C ASN A 215 -22.14 -11.20 12.11
N ASP A 216 -23.43 -10.88 12.29
CA ASP A 216 -24.52 -11.34 11.41
C ASP A 216 -24.41 -10.75 9.98
N ALA A 217 -23.69 -9.64 9.80
CA ALA A 217 -23.38 -9.04 8.49
C ALA A 217 -22.20 -9.72 7.76
N GLY A 218 -21.57 -10.75 8.37
CA GLY A 218 -20.44 -11.47 7.79
C GLY A 218 -19.08 -10.78 7.98
N GLN A 219 -19.02 -9.64 8.65
CA GLN A 219 -17.79 -8.95 8.97
C GLN A 219 -16.98 -9.73 10.00
N GLN A 220 -15.66 -9.77 9.85
CA GLN A 220 -14.79 -10.60 10.68
C GLN A 220 -13.65 -9.79 11.33
N LYS A 221 -13.28 -10.20 12.54
CA LYS A 221 -12.09 -9.75 13.24
C LYS A 221 -11.36 -10.93 13.86
N THR A 222 -10.04 -10.98 13.67
CA THR A 222 -9.21 -12.08 14.13
C THR A 222 -8.27 -11.64 15.25
N PHE A 223 -8.17 -12.48 16.29
CA PHE A 223 -7.26 -12.28 17.41
C PHE A 223 -6.41 -13.53 17.64
N LYS A 224 -5.21 -13.32 18.10
CA LYS A 224 -4.33 -14.37 18.61
C LYS A 224 -4.50 -14.48 20.11
N ILE A 225 -4.83 -15.68 20.60
CA ILE A 225 -4.90 -16.00 22.03
C ILE A 225 -3.89 -17.08 22.40
N VAL A 226 -3.36 -17.01 23.61
CA VAL A 226 -2.44 -17.99 24.18
C VAL A 226 -3.09 -18.62 25.39
N LYS A 227 -3.40 -19.93 25.32
CA LYS A 227 -3.91 -20.76 26.42
C LYS A 227 -2.73 -21.32 27.22
N ARG A 228 -2.75 -21.12 28.53
CA ARG A 228 -1.81 -21.71 29.50
C ARG A 228 -2.46 -22.85 30.27
#